data_a48133ffa3fc57d468e75c84b23ae9b0
#
_entry.id   a48133ffa3fc57d468e75c84b23ae9b0
#
_cell.length_a   1.000
_cell.length_b   1.000
_cell.length_c   1.000
_cell.angle_alpha   90.00
_cell.angle_beta   90.00
_cell.angle_gamma   90.00
#
_symmetry.space_group_name_H-M   'P 1'
#
loop_
_entity.id
_entity.type
_entity.pdbx_description
1 polymer ?
#
loop_
_entity_poly.entity_id
_entity_poly.type
_entity_poly.pdbx_seq_one_letter_code
_entity_poly.pdbx_strand_id
1 'polypeptide(L)'
;MNWSRTLLFHGISQKRAEQLIRDRFCKGWFVPDEIKKFEIDKIRGIYIPYWLASYHVRKKLKYVFQENEKGERVSNYEKCFGSIAAVAQKTADKTVTHNCMRDCVCTVPRVPGDATRRLNDHISARLEPYDLEKALTFSPEYLSGFYTDRYDVPAAEIAAVAKRKSNDAVKEEMMSDVPKNARITEEKTDIKMTDIEYALLPAWFMTFRYQGILYTVAVNGQTGKVVGNVPSNRFKVGASIAILMTVMVVLCTYVSVFVGGLMTDLYRISAGVGDSGGAFMVFSVYVAGVIYSLVSFWRAINKLHRSRIDIHRFRSYGTIEYVKERQDKTWVR
;
A
#
# COMPACT_ATOMS: atom_id res chain seq x y z
N MET A 1 13.65 -14.62 31.36
CA MET A 1 13.98 -13.38 30.61
C MET A 1 12.97 -12.32 30.97
N ASN A 2 13.39 -11.26 31.67
CA ASN A 2 12.52 -10.09 31.91
C ASN A 2 12.48 -9.26 30.64
N TRP A 3 11.41 -9.43 29.86
CA TRP A 3 11.15 -8.57 28.71
C TRP A 3 10.71 -7.20 29.21
N SER A 4 11.38 -6.13 28.80
CA SER A 4 10.86 -4.78 29.04
C SER A 4 9.49 -4.68 28.36
N ARG A 5 8.49 -4.25 29.12
CA ARG A 5 7.12 -4.08 28.61
C ARG A 5 6.90 -2.60 28.34
N THR A 6 6.53 -2.29 27.12
CA THR A 6 6.28 -0.94 26.68
C THR A 6 4.82 -0.79 26.28
N LEU A 7 4.24 0.37 26.51
CA LEU A 7 2.87 0.69 26.11
C LEU A 7 2.83 2.05 25.41
N LEU A 8 2.05 2.10 24.33
CA LEU A 8 1.78 3.35 23.64
C LEU A 8 0.33 3.78 23.94
N PHE A 9 0.12 5.03 24.36
CA PHE A 9 -1.22 5.51 24.65
C PHE A 9 -2.10 5.71 23.42
N HIS A 10 -3.42 5.59 23.65
CA HIS A 10 -4.41 6.09 22.71
C HIS A 10 -4.31 7.62 22.63
N GLY A 11 -3.70 8.16 21.58
CA GLY A 11 -3.67 9.59 21.29
C GLY A 11 -5.00 10.11 20.70
N ILE A 12 -5.88 9.20 20.29
CA ILE A 12 -7.14 9.47 19.62
C ILE A 12 -8.29 8.93 20.45
N SER A 13 -9.24 9.81 20.78
CA SER A 13 -10.44 9.43 21.50
C SER A 13 -11.39 8.58 20.63
N GLN A 14 -12.28 7.82 21.27
CA GLN A 14 -13.30 7.03 20.61
C GLN A 14 -14.14 7.85 19.62
N LYS A 15 -14.58 9.04 20.02
CA LYS A 15 -15.36 9.97 19.18
C LYS A 15 -14.56 10.41 17.94
N ARG A 16 -13.26 10.66 18.11
CA ARG A 16 -12.41 11.04 16.98
C ARG A 16 -12.18 9.87 16.03
N ALA A 17 -11.97 8.65 16.55
CA ALA A 17 -11.87 7.44 15.73
C ALA A 17 -13.14 7.19 14.91
N GLU A 18 -14.32 7.40 15.53
CA GLU A 18 -15.60 7.33 14.83
C GLU A 18 -15.70 8.34 13.68
N GLN A 19 -15.34 9.59 13.93
CA GLN A 19 -15.32 10.63 12.89
C GLN A 19 -14.40 10.26 11.72
N LEU A 20 -13.19 9.77 12.02
CA LEU A 20 -12.24 9.35 10.99
C LEU A 20 -12.78 8.20 10.14
N ILE A 21 -13.47 7.24 10.74
CA ILE A 21 -14.13 6.16 10.02
C ILE A 21 -15.24 6.71 9.12
N ARG A 22 -16.11 7.59 9.64
CA ARG A 22 -17.18 8.23 8.85
C ARG A 22 -16.61 9.03 7.69
N ASP A 23 -15.58 9.83 7.93
CA ASP A 23 -14.94 10.67 6.90
C ASP A 23 -14.31 9.83 5.79
N ARG A 24 -13.70 8.71 6.13
CA ARG A 24 -13.03 7.83 5.17
C ARG A 24 -13.98 6.94 4.39
N PHE A 25 -15.03 6.42 5.04
CA PHE A 25 -15.85 5.37 4.48
C PHE A 25 -17.26 5.81 4.09
N CYS A 26 -17.82 6.84 4.71
CA CYS A 26 -19.21 7.25 4.42
C CYS A 26 -19.32 8.29 3.31
N LYS A 27 -18.21 8.93 2.88
CA LYS A 27 -18.23 10.01 1.87
C LYS A 27 -18.03 9.54 0.43
N GLY A 28 -17.73 8.27 0.17
CA GLY A 28 -17.45 7.77 -1.17
C GLY A 28 -18.70 7.67 -2.06
N TRP A 29 -18.60 8.05 -3.35
CA TRP A 29 -19.68 7.88 -4.35
C TRP A 29 -20.14 6.42 -4.48
N PHE A 30 -19.19 5.49 -4.40
CA PHE A 30 -19.44 4.05 -4.54
C PHE A 30 -19.90 3.37 -3.26
N VAL A 31 -19.96 4.07 -2.14
CA VAL A 31 -20.43 3.52 -0.88
C VAL A 31 -21.95 3.38 -0.91
N PRO A 32 -22.50 2.23 -0.47
CA PRO A 32 -23.94 2.05 -0.32
C PRO A 32 -24.57 3.10 0.61
N ASP A 33 -25.76 3.57 0.26
CA ASP A 33 -26.41 4.65 1.02
C ASP A 33 -26.83 4.18 2.43
N GLU A 34 -27.05 2.88 2.63
CA GLU A 34 -27.28 2.25 3.92
C GLU A 34 -26.09 2.40 4.86
N ILE A 35 -24.85 2.30 4.31
CA ILE A 35 -23.62 2.49 5.09
C ILE A 35 -23.37 3.96 5.41
N LYS A 36 -23.80 4.88 4.55
CA LYS A 36 -23.68 6.32 4.83
C LYS A 36 -24.53 6.77 6.02
N LYS A 37 -25.66 6.11 6.24
CA LYS A 37 -26.61 6.38 7.35
C LYS A 37 -26.40 5.47 8.55
N PHE A 38 -25.39 4.66 8.51
CA PHE A 38 -25.10 3.63 9.49
C PHE A 38 -24.77 4.25 10.86
N GLU A 39 -25.43 3.75 11.90
CA GLU A 39 -25.11 4.05 13.28
C GLU A 39 -23.92 3.17 13.72
N ILE A 40 -22.91 3.81 14.29
CA ILE A 40 -21.73 3.11 14.77
C ILE A 40 -22.00 2.65 16.19
N ASP A 41 -22.58 1.47 16.34
CA ASP A 41 -23.01 0.99 17.64
C ASP A 41 -21.87 0.63 18.59
N LYS A 42 -20.73 0.16 18.08
CA LYS A 42 -19.64 -0.35 18.95
C LYS A 42 -18.27 -0.16 18.35
N ILE A 43 -17.56 0.90 18.74
CA ILE A 43 -16.12 1.02 18.60
C ILE A 43 -15.46 0.54 19.88
N ARG A 44 -14.45 -0.32 19.78
CA ARG A 44 -13.69 -0.85 20.92
C ARG A 44 -12.22 -0.49 20.80
N GLY A 45 -11.66 0.04 21.88
CA GLY A 45 -10.22 0.23 22.01
C GLY A 45 -9.56 -1.09 22.42
N ILE A 46 -8.60 -1.53 21.64
CA ILE A 46 -7.88 -2.77 21.87
C ILE A 46 -6.38 -2.48 21.79
N TYR A 47 -5.64 -2.95 22.78
CA TYR A 47 -4.20 -3.00 22.74
C TYR A 47 -3.75 -4.27 22.05
N ILE A 48 -3.07 -4.12 20.93
CA ILE A 48 -2.53 -5.23 20.13
C ILE A 48 -1.13 -5.54 20.65
N PRO A 49 -0.81 -6.82 20.96
CA PRO A 49 0.54 -7.21 21.33
C PRO A 49 1.47 -7.18 20.12
N TYR A 50 2.66 -6.60 20.30
CA TYR A 50 3.73 -6.55 19.32
C TYR A 50 5.08 -6.94 19.94
N TRP A 51 5.95 -7.49 19.12
CA TRP A 51 7.37 -7.56 19.40
C TRP A 51 8.08 -6.45 18.62
N LEU A 52 8.89 -5.67 19.31
CA LEU A 52 9.72 -4.62 18.74
C LEU A 52 11.16 -5.09 18.73
N ALA A 53 11.67 -5.42 17.56
CA ALA A 53 13.03 -5.94 17.42
C ALA A 53 13.96 -4.89 16.84
N SER A 54 15.14 -4.71 17.43
CA SER A 54 16.17 -3.78 16.96
C SER A 54 17.31 -4.54 16.30
N TYR A 55 17.83 -4.01 15.20
CA TYR A 55 18.88 -4.65 14.42
C TYR A 55 20.02 -3.71 14.12
N HIS A 56 21.23 -4.27 14.21
CA HIS A 56 22.41 -3.66 13.61
C HIS A 56 22.60 -4.26 12.22
N VAL A 57 22.60 -3.42 11.19
CA VAL A 57 22.63 -3.81 9.78
C VAL A 57 23.91 -3.27 9.14
N ARG A 58 24.69 -4.18 8.55
CA ARG A 58 25.77 -3.85 7.63
C ARG A 58 25.39 -4.35 6.23
N LYS A 59 25.26 -3.45 5.28
CA LYS A 59 24.81 -3.78 3.92
C LYS A 59 25.70 -3.17 2.86
N LYS A 60 26.12 -4.01 1.90
CA LYS A 60 26.87 -3.60 0.71
C LYS A 60 26.07 -3.92 -0.52
N LEU A 61 25.88 -2.92 -1.37
CA LEU A 61 25.19 -3.05 -2.65
C LEU A 61 26.13 -2.63 -3.77
N LYS A 62 26.26 -3.49 -4.80
CA LYS A 62 26.82 -3.09 -6.08
C LYS A 62 25.69 -2.98 -7.09
N TYR A 63 25.65 -1.90 -7.82
CA TYR A 63 24.66 -1.68 -8.86
C TYR A 63 25.28 -0.98 -10.08
N VAL A 64 24.65 -1.21 -11.22
CA VAL A 64 25.07 -0.65 -12.51
C VAL A 64 23.89 0.07 -13.14
N PHE A 65 24.12 1.24 -13.68
CA PHE A 65 23.15 1.94 -14.51
C PHE A 65 23.81 2.58 -15.72
N GLN A 66 23.04 2.85 -16.76
CA GLN A 66 23.50 3.46 -17.99
C GLN A 66 22.83 4.82 -18.19
N GLU A 67 23.60 5.77 -18.65
CA GLU A 67 23.17 7.12 -18.97
C GLU A 67 23.65 7.52 -20.35
N ASN A 68 22.82 8.22 -21.13
CA ASN A 68 23.21 8.79 -22.41
C ASN A 68 23.88 10.15 -22.18
N GLU A 69 24.88 10.50 -22.98
CA GLU A 69 25.67 11.75 -22.85
C GLU A 69 24.84 13.06 -22.81
N LYS A 70 23.54 13.02 -23.13
CA LYS A 70 22.62 14.16 -23.09
C LYS A 70 21.83 14.30 -21.78
N GLY A 71 21.99 13.37 -20.85
CA GLY A 71 21.32 13.42 -19.55
C GLY A 71 22.02 14.41 -18.61
N GLU A 72 21.24 15.27 -17.94
CA GLU A 72 21.73 16.08 -16.83
C GLU A 72 22.36 15.17 -15.77
N ARG A 73 23.56 15.53 -15.32
CA ARG A 73 24.25 14.82 -14.24
C ARG A 73 23.40 14.87 -12.98
N VAL A 74 22.69 13.81 -12.67
CA VAL A 74 22.13 13.61 -11.33
C VAL A 74 23.25 13.11 -10.42
N SER A 75 24.15 13.98 -10.07
CA SER A 75 25.23 13.70 -9.12
C SER A 75 25.06 14.53 -7.85
N ASN A 76 24.01 14.28 -7.09
CA ASN A 76 23.97 14.73 -5.70
C ASN A 76 24.40 13.57 -4.80
N TYR A 77 25.66 13.17 -4.90
CA TYR A 77 26.29 12.17 -4.00
C TYR A 77 26.38 12.66 -2.54
N GLU A 78 26.14 13.94 -2.28
CA GLU A 78 26.24 14.54 -0.96
C GLU A 78 25.11 14.21 0.02
N LYS A 79 23.99 13.65 -0.48
CA LYS A 79 22.81 13.30 0.34
C LYS A 79 22.51 11.81 0.38
N CYS A 80 23.46 10.97 0.08
CA CYS A 80 23.25 9.53 0.00
C CYS A 80 23.34 8.86 1.36
N PHE A 81 22.44 7.92 1.61
CA PHE A 81 22.50 7.04 2.77
C PHE A 81 23.63 6.01 2.61
N GLY A 82 24.64 6.12 3.46
CA GLY A 82 25.87 5.31 3.39
C GLY A 82 26.98 5.90 2.54
N SER A 83 28.13 5.21 2.44
CA SER A 83 29.26 5.61 1.62
C SER A 83 29.13 5.09 0.19
N ILE A 84 29.55 5.89 -0.81
CA ILE A 84 29.49 5.54 -2.24
C ILE A 84 30.89 5.54 -2.85
N ALA A 85 31.15 4.51 -3.67
CA ALA A 85 32.25 4.49 -4.62
C ALA A 85 31.68 4.22 -6.02
N ALA A 86 32.03 5.05 -7.00
CA ALA A 86 31.54 4.94 -8.36
C ALA A 86 32.69 5.00 -9.38
N VAL A 87 32.62 4.15 -10.41
CA VAL A 87 33.51 4.14 -11.56
C VAL A 87 32.67 4.24 -12.83
N ALA A 88 32.90 5.29 -13.62
CA ALA A 88 32.23 5.48 -14.91
C ALA A 88 33.11 4.98 -16.05
N GLN A 89 32.51 4.21 -16.96
CA GLN A 89 33.16 3.75 -18.19
C GLN A 89 32.35 4.24 -19.40
N LYS A 90 33.02 4.92 -20.35
CA LYS A 90 32.42 5.41 -21.58
C LYS A 90 32.52 4.33 -22.68
N THR A 91 31.40 4.03 -23.33
CA THR A 91 31.33 3.08 -24.45
C THR A 91 31.28 3.85 -25.79
N ALA A 92 31.65 3.21 -26.90
CA ALA A 92 31.70 3.82 -28.23
C ALA A 92 30.37 4.45 -28.72
N ASP A 93 29.21 3.99 -28.21
CA ASP A 93 27.89 4.46 -28.57
C ASP A 93 27.40 5.69 -27.72
N LYS A 94 28.28 6.48 -27.17
CA LYS A 94 27.94 7.62 -26.33
C LYS A 94 27.13 7.27 -25.05
N THR A 95 27.15 6.01 -24.67
CA THR A 95 26.53 5.52 -23.43
C THR A 95 27.59 5.43 -22.34
N VAL A 96 27.33 6.05 -21.21
CA VAL A 96 28.20 5.96 -20.02
C VAL A 96 27.61 4.92 -19.08
N THR A 97 28.39 3.89 -18.77
CA THR A 97 28.02 2.87 -17.78
C THR A 97 28.66 3.19 -16.44
N HIS A 98 27.82 3.36 -15.43
CA HIS A 98 28.24 3.66 -14.05
C HIS A 98 28.20 2.38 -13.23
N ASN A 99 29.37 1.96 -12.71
CA ASN A 99 29.50 0.88 -11.74
C ASN A 99 29.62 1.51 -10.35
N CYS A 100 28.62 1.31 -9.49
CA CYS A 100 28.55 1.93 -8.18
C CYS A 100 28.55 0.87 -7.08
N MET A 101 29.19 1.18 -5.95
CA MET A 101 29.15 0.40 -4.74
C MET A 101 28.76 1.30 -3.57
N ARG A 102 27.79 0.86 -2.79
CA ARG A 102 27.37 1.50 -1.54
C ARG A 102 27.65 0.56 -0.38
N ASP A 103 28.17 1.12 0.71
CA ASP A 103 28.36 0.44 2.00
C ASP A 103 27.62 1.25 3.07
N CYS A 104 26.72 0.60 3.79
CA CYS A 104 25.94 1.21 4.86
C CYS A 104 26.08 0.40 6.13
N VAL A 105 26.30 1.08 7.24
CA VAL A 105 26.24 0.52 8.59
C VAL A 105 25.29 1.37 9.41
N CYS A 106 24.19 0.78 9.84
CA CYS A 106 23.17 1.51 10.59
C CYS A 106 22.49 0.63 11.63
N THR A 107 21.79 1.26 12.56
CA THR A 107 20.90 0.58 13.50
C THR A 107 19.48 0.90 13.12
N VAL A 108 18.66 -0.14 12.95
CA VAL A 108 17.22 -0.03 12.71
C VAL A 108 16.52 -0.36 14.02
N PRO A 109 16.04 0.67 14.75
CA PRO A 109 15.46 0.47 16.07
C PRO A 109 14.01 0.03 15.98
N ARG A 110 13.57 -0.79 16.93
CA ARG A 110 12.15 -1.06 17.27
C ARG A 110 11.26 -1.40 16.08
N VAL A 111 11.69 -2.33 15.23
CA VAL A 111 10.88 -2.79 14.08
C VAL A 111 9.71 -3.61 14.60
N PRO A 112 8.46 -3.18 14.36
CA PRO A 112 7.29 -3.85 14.89
C PRO A 112 6.96 -5.13 14.12
N GLY A 113 6.59 -6.16 14.87
CA GLY A 113 6.03 -7.41 14.37
C GLY A 113 4.85 -7.83 15.22
N ASP A 114 3.75 -8.19 14.58
CA ASP A 114 2.52 -8.62 15.23
C ASP A 114 2.77 -9.90 16.06
N ALA A 115 2.41 -9.87 17.33
CA ALA A 115 2.58 -10.97 18.25
C ALA A 115 1.31 -11.82 18.43
N THR A 116 0.30 -11.66 17.58
CA THR A 116 -0.94 -12.43 17.64
C THR A 116 -1.35 -13.01 16.28
N ARG A 117 -1.61 -14.30 16.22
CA ARG A 117 -2.13 -14.98 15.01
C ARG A 117 -3.62 -14.72 14.77
N ARG A 118 -4.31 -14.17 15.75
CA ARG A 118 -5.75 -13.91 15.69
C ARG A 118 -6.09 -12.67 14.86
N LEU A 119 -5.19 -11.68 14.84
CA LEU A 119 -5.31 -10.51 13.98
C LEU A 119 -4.71 -10.83 12.62
N ASN A 120 -5.35 -10.36 11.56
CA ASN A 120 -4.81 -10.54 10.22
C ASN A 120 -3.57 -9.66 10.02
N ASP A 121 -2.44 -10.28 9.62
CA ASP A 121 -1.15 -9.61 9.39
C ASP A 121 -1.26 -8.41 8.43
N HIS A 122 -2.20 -8.46 7.45
CA HIS A 122 -2.42 -7.34 6.56
C HIS A 122 -3.08 -6.13 7.24
N ILE A 123 -3.87 -6.36 8.29
CA ILE A 123 -4.46 -5.26 9.06
C ILE A 123 -3.41 -4.69 10.00
N SER A 124 -2.68 -5.54 10.73
CA SER A 124 -1.65 -5.09 11.66
C SER A 124 -0.53 -4.32 10.94
N ALA A 125 -0.01 -4.83 9.83
CA ALA A 125 1.00 -4.16 9.03
C ALA A 125 0.52 -2.82 8.42
N ARG A 126 -0.77 -2.73 8.05
CA ARG A 126 -1.32 -1.48 7.52
C ARG A 126 -1.65 -0.45 8.58
N LEU A 127 -1.83 -0.86 9.83
CA LEU A 127 -1.98 0.07 10.95
C LEU A 127 -0.69 0.86 11.23
N GLU A 128 0.47 0.30 10.93
CA GLU A 128 1.74 1.02 11.01
C GLU A 128 1.74 2.28 10.10
N PRO A 129 2.48 3.35 10.38
CA PRO A 129 3.48 3.48 11.45
C PRO A 129 2.90 3.89 12.81
N TYR A 130 3.64 3.55 13.86
CA TYR A 130 3.48 4.06 15.20
C TYR A 130 4.72 4.88 15.59
N ASP A 131 4.52 5.99 16.28
CA ASP A 131 5.59 6.78 16.86
C ASP A 131 6.01 6.14 18.20
N LEU A 132 6.99 5.26 18.11
CA LEU A 132 7.47 4.47 19.25
C LEU A 132 8.36 5.26 20.22
N GLU A 133 8.76 6.50 19.87
CA GLU A 133 9.49 7.38 20.78
C GLU A 133 8.63 7.81 21.96
N LYS A 134 7.32 7.88 21.77
CA LYS A 134 6.31 8.20 22.79
C LYS A 134 5.88 7.03 23.65
N ALA A 135 6.50 5.88 23.48
CA ALA A 135 6.17 4.69 24.26
C ALA A 135 6.66 4.82 25.71
N LEU A 136 5.82 4.40 26.65
CA LEU A 136 6.08 4.45 28.07
C LEU A 136 6.27 3.05 28.64
N THR A 137 6.89 2.98 29.82
CA THR A 137 6.98 1.73 30.56
C THR A 137 5.56 1.28 30.96
N PHE A 138 5.28 0.00 30.74
CA PHE A 138 3.96 -0.57 31.02
C PHE A 138 3.57 -0.47 32.49
N SER A 139 2.35 0.04 32.76
CA SER A 139 1.65 -0.11 34.02
C SER A 139 0.25 -0.69 33.77
N PRO A 140 -0.23 -1.64 34.62
CA PRO A 140 -1.56 -2.23 34.48
C PRO A 140 -2.71 -1.20 34.50
N GLU A 141 -2.51 -0.08 35.14
CA GLU A 141 -3.48 1.03 35.24
C GLU A 141 -3.84 1.62 33.88
N TYR A 142 -2.90 1.58 32.93
CA TYR A 142 -3.11 2.09 31.57
C TYR A 142 -4.05 1.25 30.72
N LEU A 143 -4.36 0.04 31.15
CA LEU A 143 -5.31 -0.84 30.47
C LEU A 143 -6.76 -0.60 30.90
N SER A 144 -7.02 0.29 31.86
CA SER A 144 -8.36 0.57 32.33
C SER A 144 -9.26 1.07 31.20
N GLY A 145 -10.35 0.38 30.94
CA GLY A 145 -11.32 0.71 29.88
C GLY A 145 -10.97 0.17 28.49
N PHE A 146 -9.84 -0.53 28.31
CA PHE A 146 -9.41 -1.09 27.06
C PHE A 146 -9.28 -2.63 27.13
N TYR A 147 -9.46 -3.28 26.00
CA TYR A 147 -9.17 -4.69 25.86
C TYR A 147 -7.70 -4.89 25.51
N THR A 148 -7.12 -5.96 26.02
CA THR A 148 -5.77 -6.38 25.65
C THR A 148 -5.71 -7.89 25.49
N ASP A 149 -4.75 -8.37 24.73
CA ASP A 149 -4.48 -9.78 24.56
C ASP A 149 -3.05 -10.12 24.97
N ARG A 150 -2.81 -11.40 25.20
CA ARG A 150 -1.45 -11.93 25.35
C ARG A 150 -0.92 -12.29 23.96
N TYR A 151 0.39 -12.24 23.81
CA TYR A 151 1.04 -12.78 22.62
C TYR A 151 0.81 -14.31 22.54
N ASP A 152 0.59 -14.78 21.34
CA ASP A 152 0.53 -16.21 20.98
C ASP A 152 1.60 -16.59 19.94
N VAL A 153 2.35 -15.58 19.43
CA VAL A 153 3.50 -15.76 18.56
C VAL A 153 4.79 -15.50 19.34
N PRO A 154 5.72 -16.47 19.40
CA PRO A 154 6.97 -16.30 20.14
C PRO A 154 7.89 -15.27 19.49
N ALA A 155 8.69 -14.57 20.30
CA ALA A 155 9.61 -13.52 19.85
C ALA A 155 10.57 -14.00 18.74
N ALA A 156 11.01 -15.25 18.78
CA ALA A 156 11.92 -15.81 17.77
C ALA A 156 11.31 -15.88 16.36
N GLU A 157 10.01 -16.16 16.25
CA GLU A 157 9.29 -16.20 14.97
C GLU A 157 9.18 -14.78 14.38
N ILE A 158 8.85 -13.82 15.21
CA ILE A 158 8.75 -12.40 14.79
C ILE A 158 10.12 -11.81 14.47
N ALA A 159 11.17 -12.21 15.16
CA ALA A 159 12.52 -11.76 14.83
C ALA A 159 12.90 -12.04 13.37
N ALA A 160 12.50 -13.19 12.81
CA ALA A 160 12.75 -13.48 11.41
C ALA A 160 11.99 -12.56 10.44
N VAL A 161 10.75 -12.17 10.78
CA VAL A 161 9.94 -11.23 9.99
C VAL A 161 10.50 -9.81 10.10
N ALA A 162 10.81 -9.36 11.31
CA ALA A 162 11.38 -8.04 11.56
C ALA A 162 12.77 -7.89 10.93
N LYS A 163 13.59 -8.95 10.89
CA LYS A 163 14.87 -8.99 10.17
C LYS A 163 14.69 -8.69 8.66
N ARG A 164 13.67 -9.29 8.02
CA ARG A 164 13.36 -9.02 6.61
C ARG A 164 12.90 -7.58 6.41
N LYS A 165 11.96 -7.09 7.23
CA LYS A 165 11.51 -5.69 7.19
C LYS A 165 12.69 -4.71 7.32
N SER A 166 13.61 -4.96 8.25
CA SER A 166 14.82 -4.14 8.44
C SER A 166 15.72 -4.14 7.22
N ASN A 167 15.94 -5.32 6.62
CA ASN A 167 16.72 -5.45 5.40
C ASN A 167 16.12 -4.66 4.23
N ASP A 168 14.80 -4.79 4.07
CA ASP A 168 14.08 -4.14 2.96
C ASP A 168 14.04 -2.63 3.15
N ALA A 169 13.83 -2.14 4.37
CA ALA A 169 13.85 -0.72 4.68
C ALA A 169 15.23 -0.08 4.41
N VAL A 170 16.32 -0.73 4.84
CA VAL A 170 17.68 -0.25 4.56
C VAL A 170 17.98 -0.30 3.06
N LYS A 171 17.52 -1.33 2.36
CA LYS A 171 17.68 -1.44 0.91
C LYS A 171 16.91 -0.34 0.17
N GLU A 172 15.66 -0.09 0.55
CA GLU A 172 14.83 0.97 -0.04
C GLU A 172 15.48 2.34 0.15
N GLU A 173 15.98 2.63 1.37
CA GLU A 173 16.67 3.88 1.66
C GLU A 173 17.97 4.02 0.86
N MET A 174 18.78 2.94 0.76
CA MET A 174 19.99 2.93 -0.05
C MET A 174 19.73 3.11 -1.55
N MET A 175 18.54 2.77 -2.02
CA MET A 175 18.16 2.88 -3.44
C MET A 175 17.28 4.10 -3.74
N SER A 176 16.91 4.89 -2.75
CA SER A 176 15.95 6.00 -2.89
C SER A 176 16.38 7.08 -3.89
N ASP A 177 17.67 7.35 -3.99
CA ASP A 177 18.31 8.34 -4.86
C ASP A 177 18.96 7.72 -6.12
N VAL A 178 18.82 6.41 -6.33
CA VAL A 178 19.40 5.70 -7.45
C VAL A 178 18.44 5.73 -8.66
N PRO A 179 18.96 5.92 -9.90
CA PRO A 179 18.13 5.92 -11.10
C PRO A 179 17.30 4.63 -11.25
N LYS A 180 16.06 4.75 -11.71
CA LYS A 180 15.13 3.62 -11.86
C LYS A 180 15.60 2.52 -12.82
N ASN A 181 16.51 2.82 -13.71
CA ASN A 181 17.14 1.87 -14.64
C ASN A 181 18.33 1.13 -14.04
N ALA A 182 18.70 1.41 -12.80
CA ALA A 182 19.79 0.72 -12.13
C ALA A 182 19.44 -0.75 -11.82
N ARG A 183 20.44 -1.61 -12.00
CA ARG A 183 20.35 -3.05 -11.72
C ARG A 183 21.34 -3.40 -10.62
N ILE A 184 20.85 -4.03 -9.56
CA ILE A 184 21.69 -4.58 -8.50
C ILE A 184 22.43 -5.80 -9.05
N THR A 185 23.75 -5.80 -8.96
CA THR A 185 24.63 -6.88 -9.40
C THR A 185 25.10 -7.76 -8.24
N GLU A 186 25.28 -7.17 -7.07
CA GLU A 186 25.72 -7.90 -5.87
C GLU A 186 25.08 -7.28 -4.63
N GLU A 187 24.61 -8.12 -3.71
CA GLU A 187 24.07 -7.72 -2.43
C GLU A 187 24.69 -8.59 -1.33
N LYS A 188 25.37 -7.96 -0.38
CA LYS A 188 25.90 -8.59 0.83
C LYS A 188 25.27 -7.92 2.04
N THR A 189 24.69 -8.70 2.93
CA THR A 189 24.00 -8.20 4.11
C THR A 189 24.38 -9.03 5.34
N ASP A 190 24.84 -8.35 6.40
CA ASP A 190 25.00 -8.90 7.73
C ASP A 190 24.02 -8.16 8.67
N ILE A 191 23.12 -8.91 9.30
CA ILE A 191 22.08 -8.35 10.19
C ILE A 191 22.10 -9.12 11.51
N LYS A 192 22.41 -8.38 12.58
CA LYS A 192 22.46 -8.90 13.94
C LYS A 192 21.36 -8.25 14.78
N MET A 193 20.54 -9.04 15.43
CA MET A 193 19.55 -8.55 16.40
C MET A 193 20.31 -8.04 17.64
N THR A 194 19.99 -6.83 18.04
CA THR A 194 20.58 -6.17 19.23
C THR A 194 19.65 -6.25 20.43
N ASP A 195 18.35 -6.13 20.20
CA ASP A 195 17.36 -6.15 21.27
C ASP A 195 15.99 -6.59 20.73
N ILE A 196 15.13 -7.10 21.65
CA ILE A 196 13.73 -7.38 21.40
C ILE A 196 12.89 -7.10 22.65
N GLU A 197 11.88 -6.26 22.50
CA GLU A 197 10.99 -5.86 23.60
C GLU A 197 9.51 -6.16 23.26
N TYR A 198 8.71 -6.37 24.31
CA TYR A 198 7.26 -6.57 24.17
C TYR A 198 6.54 -5.23 24.29
N ALA A 199 5.65 -4.92 23.35
CA ALA A 199 4.89 -3.69 23.33
C ALA A 199 3.40 -3.91 23.13
N LEU A 200 2.59 -3.02 23.72
CA LEU A 200 1.16 -2.94 23.51
C LEU A 200 0.85 -1.67 22.72
N LEU A 201 0.37 -1.84 21.49
CA LEU A 201 0.08 -0.75 20.56
C LEU A 201 -1.43 -0.50 20.46
N PRO A 202 -1.89 0.75 20.52
CA PRO A 202 -3.30 1.10 20.60
C PRO A 202 -3.97 1.03 19.23
N ALA A 203 -5.15 0.42 19.17
CA ALA A 203 -6.01 0.45 18.00
C ALA A 203 -7.49 0.51 18.38
N TRP A 204 -8.29 1.19 17.56
CA TRP A 204 -9.73 1.18 17.64
C TRP A 204 -10.28 0.23 16.58
N PHE A 205 -11.17 -0.67 16.97
CA PHE A 205 -11.82 -1.60 16.07
C PHE A 205 -13.33 -1.36 16.03
N MET A 206 -13.86 -1.45 14.82
CA MET A 206 -15.28 -1.42 14.55
C MET A 206 -15.65 -2.58 13.64
N THR A 207 -16.70 -3.31 13.99
CA THR A 207 -17.24 -4.38 13.15
C THR A 207 -18.70 -4.05 12.85
N PHE A 208 -19.09 -4.15 11.59
CA PHE A 208 -20.45 -3.96 11.14
C PHE A 208 -20.87 -5.04 10.14
N ARG A 209 -22.17 -5.30 10.06
CA ARG A 209 -22.72 -6.27 9.12
C ARG A 209 -23.42 -5.56 7.96
N TYR A 210 -23.08 -5.94 6.73
CA TYR A 210 -23.76 -5.47 5.53
C TYR A 210 -24.05 -6.64 4.59
N GLN A 211 -25.31 -6.80 4.19
CA GLN A 211 -25.79 -7.93 3.35
C GLN A 211 -25.33 -9.30 3.87
N GLY A 212 -25.46 -9.52 5.18
CA GLY A 212 -25.05 -10.78 5.83
C GLY A 212 -23.53 -10.94 6.04
N ILE A 213 -22.72 -10.03 5.53
CA ILE A 213 -21.28 -10.07 5.54
C ILE A 213 -20.74 -9.16 6.66
N LEU A 214 -19.82 -9.68 7.45
CA LEU A 214 -19.12 -8.89 8.48
C LEU A 214 -17.91 -8.16 7.87
N TYR A 215 -17.82 -6.87 8.18
CA TYR A 215 -16.72 -5.99 7.82
C TYR A 215 -16.05 -5.49 9.08
N THR A 216 -14.72 -5.46 9.09
CA THR A 216 -13.93 -4.91 10.19
C THR A 216 -13.12 -3.73 9.69
N VAL A 217 -13.17 -2.66 10.46
CA VAL A 217 -12.40 -1.44 10.27
C VAL A 217 -11.55 -1.24 11.50
N ALA A 218 -10.29 -0.91 11.30
CA ALA A 218 -9.37 -0.59 12.37
C ALA A 218 -8.82 0.83 12.19
N VAL A 219 -8.59 1.53 13.30
CA VAL A 219 -7.96 2.85 13.31
C VAL A 219 -6.77 2.77 14.25
N ASN A 220 -5.61 3.21 13.77
CA ASN A 220 -4.44 3.38 14.62
C ASN A 220 -4.78 4.36 15.76
N GLY A 221 -4.68 3.90 16.99
CA GLY A 221 -5.08 4.67 18.17
C GLY A 221 -4.19 5.89 18.44
N GLN A 222 -3.03 5.98 17.82
CA GLN A 222 -2.10 7.09 17.95
C GLN A 222 -2.20 8.06 16.77
N THR A 223 -2.07 7.56 15.54
CA THR A 223 -1.94 8.40 14.34
C THR A 223 -3.28 8.68 13.66
N GLY A 224 -4.33 7.92 13.96
CA GLY A 224 -5.62 8.03 13.29
C GLY A 224 -5.69 7.42 11.90
N LYS A 225 -4.67 6.68 11.50
CA LYS A 225 -4.69 5.99 10.21
C LYS A 225 -5.78 4.93 10.18
N VAL A 226 -6.70 5.06 9.23
CA VAL A 226 -7.85 4.16 9.09
C VAL A 226 -7.52 3.06 8.10
N VAL A 227 -7.75 1.81 8.51
CA VAL A 227 -7.51 0.61 7.74
C VAL A 227 -8.77 -0.26 7.74
N GLY A 228 -9.16 -0.74 6.60
CA GLY A 228 -10.31 -1.63 6.48
C GLY A 228 -10.88 -1.62 5.07
N ASN A 229 -11.88 -2.45 4.87
CA ASN A 229 -12.62 -2.53 3.61
C ASN A 229 -14.06 -2.11 3.81
N VAL A 230 -14.56 -1.33 2.84
CA VAL A 230 -15.96 -0.94 2.76
C VAL A 230 -16.59 -1.61 1.54
N PRO A 231 -17.78 -2.16 1.69
CA PRO A 231 -18.51 -2.68 0.55
C PRO A 231 -18.77 -1.56 -0.45
N SER A 232 -18.59 -1.85 -1.74
CA SER A 232 -18.94 -0.96 -2.84
C SER A 232 -20.30 -1.34 -3.40
N ASN A 233 -21.12 -0.35 -3.74
CA ASN A 233 -22.38 -0.57 -4.44
C ASN A 233 -22.10 -1.00 -5.89
N ARG A 234 -22.36 -2.27 -6.18
CA ARG A 234 -22.09 -2.89 -7.49
C ARG A 234 -22.82 -2.18 -8.63
N PHE A 235 -24.04 -1.73 -8.37
CA PHE A 235 -24.83 -1.04 -9.37
C PHE A 235 -24.21 0.33 -9.72
N LYS A 236 -23.83 1.14 -8.71
CA LYS A 236 -23.16 2.44 -8.94
C LYS A 236 -21.84 2.26 -9.67
N VAL A 237 -21.05 1.23 -9.30
CA VAL A 237 -19.79 0.91 -9.99
C VAL A 237 -20.05 0.50 -11.45
N GLY A 238 -21.00 -0.40 -11.69
CA GLY A 238 -21.36 -0.84 -13.03
C GLY A 238 -21.88 0.30 -13.90
N ALA A 239 -22.78 1.12 -13.37
CA ALA A 239 -23.30 2.30 -14.07
C ALA A 239 -22.21 3.32 -14.43
N SER A 240 -21.28 3.59 -13.48
CA SER A 240 -20.16 4.51 -13.74
C SER A 240 -19.22 3.97 -14.83
N ILE A 241 -18.96 2.67 -14.85
CA ILE A 241 -18.17 2.02 -15.90
C ILE A 241 -18.91 2.12 -17.25
N ALA A 242 -20.21 1.82 -17.28
CA ALA A 242 -21.00 1.91 -18.50
C ALA A 242 -21.02 3.33 -19.08
N ILE A 243 -21.23 4.34 -18.24
CA ILE A 243 -21.16 5.75 -18.66
C ILE A 243 -19.78 6.09 -19.22
N LEU A 244 -18.71 5.72 -18.53
CA LEU A 244 -17.34 5.98 -18.99
C LEU A 244 -17.07 5.30 -20.34
N MET A 245 -17.54 4.06 -20.53
CA MET A 245 -17.41 3.34 -21.80
C MET A 245 -18.18 4.03 -22.92
N THR A 246 -19.39 4.46 -22.66
CA THR A 246 -20.20 5.21 -23.65
C THR A 246 -19.49 6.49 -24.08
N VAL A 247 -18.99 7.27 -23.12
CA VAL A 247 -18.22 8.50 -23.42
C VAL A 247 -16.96 8.17 -24.23
N MET A 248 -16.23 7.12 -23.90
CA MET A 248 -15.03 6.72 -24.63
C MET A 248 -15.35 6.28 -26.06
N VAL A 249 -16.44 5.52 -26.26
CA VAL A 249 -16.88 5.13 -27.61
C VAL A 249 -17.25 6.35 -28.45
N VAL A 250 -18.05 7.26 -27.89
CA VAL A 250 -18.42 8.52 -28.59
C VAL A 250 -17.19 9.34 -28.94
N LEU A 251 -16.24 9.49 -28.01
CA LEU A 251 -15.01 10.23 -28.25
C LEU A 251 -14.15 9.56 -29.34
N CYS A 252 -13.98 8.22 -29.28
CA CYS A 252 -13.26 7.47 -30.31
C CYS A 252 -13.93 7.58 -31.68
N THR A 253 -15.25 7.54 -31.74
CA THR A 253 -15.99 7.74 -33.01
C THR A 253 -15.75 9.14 -33.56
N TYR A 254 -15.84 10.16 -32.71
CA TYR A 254 -15.61 11.55 -33.14
C TYR A 254 -14.17 11.75 -33.65
N VAL A 255 -13.18 11.27 -32.90
CA VAL A 255 -11.76 11.35 -33.30
C VAL A 255 -11.53 10.57 -34.61
N SER A 256 -12.12 9.38 -34.76
CA SER A 256 -11.99 8.58 -36.00
C SER A 256 -12.56 9.30 -37.22
N VAL A 257 -13.75 9.91 -37.11
CA VAL A 257 -14.36 10.65 -38.17
C VAL A 257 -13.52 11.89 -38.55
N PHE A 258 -13.01 12.61 -37.52
CA PHE A 258 -12.20 13.81 -37.73
C PHE A 258 -10.86 13.47 -38.40
N VAL A 259 -10.12 12.51 -37.88
CA VAL A 259 -8.83 12.05 -38.43
C VAL A 259 -9.01 11.44 -39.82
N GLY A 260 -10.07 10.66 -40.00
CA GLY A 260 -10.40 10.08 -41.29
C GLY A 260 -10.72 11.13 -42.36
N GLY A 261 -11.48 12.17 -42.00
CA GLY A 261 -11.74 13.33 -42.89
C GLY A 261 -10.46 14.03 -43.30
N LEU A 262 -9.59 14.32 -42.32
CA LEU A 262 -8.28 14.97 -42.56
C LEU A 262 -7.37 14.11 -43.46
N MET A 263 -7.36 12.82 -43.28
CA MET A 263 -6.54 11.87 -44.09
C MET A 263 -7.08 11.71 -45.50
N THR A 264 -8.43 11.76 -45.71
CA THR A 264 -9.03 11.74 -47.04
C THR A 264 -8.71 13.01 -47.80
N ASP A 265 -8.74 14.18 -47.17
CA ASP A 265 -8.39 15.45 -47.79
C ASP A 265 -6.90 15.52 -48.15
N LEU A 266 -6.03 15.09 -47.29
CA LEU A 266 -4.58 14.98 -47.57
C LEU A 266 -4.29 14.01 -48.72
N TYR A 267 -4.95 12.87 -48.76
CA TYR A 267 -4.79 11.88 -49.83
C TYR A 267 -5.31 12.40 -51.18
N ARG A 268 -6.45 13.07 -51.20
CA ARG A 268 -6.98 13.74 -52.42
C ARG A 268 -6.00 14.77 -52.98
N ILE A 269 -5.34 15.55 -52.11
CA ILE A 269 -4.36 16.56 -52.49
C ILE A 269 -3.09 15.89 -53.08
N SER A 270 -2.65 14.74 -52.52
CA SER A 270 -1.37 14.10 -52.90
C SER A 270 -1.45 13.14 -54.07
N ALA A 271 -2.57 12.47 -54.31
CA ALA A 271 -2.64 11.31 -55.21
C ALA A 271 -3.52 11.46 -56.44
N GLY A 272 -4.36 12.47 -56.54
CA GLY A 272 -5.25 12.69 -57.70
C GLY A 272 -6.18 11.52 -58.06
N VAL A 273 -6.39 10.55 -57.17
CA VAL A 273 -7.11 9.29 -57.43
C VAL A 273 -8.24 9.07 -56.42
N GLY A 274 -9.33 8.45 -56.90
CA GLY A 274 -10.60 8.33 -56.22
C GLY A 274 -10.67 7.48 -54.91
N ASP A 275 -11.67 7.72 -54.29
CA ASP A 275 -12.47 7.56 -53.07
C ASP A 275 -12.37 6.31 -52.19
N SER A 276 -11.64 5.23 -52.49
CA SER A 276 -11.73 3.99 -51.76
C SER A 276 -10.74 3.83 -50.58
N GLY A 277 -9.60 4.51 -50.63
CA GLY A 277 -8.55 4.37 -49.59
C GLY A 277 -8.88 5.09 -48.26
N GLY A 278 -9.58 6.23 -48.33
CA GLY A 278 -9.93 7.02 -47.15
C GLY A 278 -10.97 6.33 -46.26
N ALA A 279 -11.97 5.70 -46.86
CA ALA A 279 -13.00 4.96 -46.12
C ALA A 279 -12.40 3.76 -45.32
N PHE A 280 -11.43 3.08 -45.91
CA PHE A 280 -10.75 1.98 -45.24
C PHE A 280 -9.89 2.43 -44.05
N MET A 281 -9.20 3.57 -44.15
CA MET A 281 -8.47 4.17 -43.04
C MET A 281 -9.37 4.59 -41.89
N VAL A 282 -10.50 5.25 -42.18
CA VAL A 282 -11.50 5.67 -41.17
C VAL A 282 -12.01 4.40 -40.42
N PHE A 283 -12.35 3.37 -41.17
CA PHE A 283 -12.85 2.11 -40.60
C PHE A 283 -11.80 1.44 -39.72
N SER A 284 -10.53 1.39 -40.11
CA SER A 284 -9.44 0.77 -39.33
C SER A 284 -9.18 1.51 -38.02
N VAL A 285 -9.18 2.84 -38.03
CA VAL A 285 -9.03 3.66 -36.80
C VAL A 285 -10.21 3.48 -35.86
N TYR A 286 -11.43 3.40 -36.40
CA TYR A 286 -12.64 3.12 -35.61
C TYR A 286 -12.56 1.75 -34.92
N VAL A 287 -12.23 0.69 -35.68
CA VAL A 287 -12.07 -0.67 -35.15
C VAL A 287 -10.98 -0.73 -34.08
N ALA A 288 -9.83 -0.06 -34.31
CA ALA A 288 -8.77 0.01 -33.31
C ALA A 288 -9.21 0.72 -32.02
N GLY A 289 -9.98 1.81 -32.14
CA GLY A 289 -10.55 2.53 -31.01
C GLY A 289 -11.53 1.69 -30.20
N VAL A 290 -12.40 0.93 -30.87
CA VAL A 290 -13.35 0.00 -30.20
C VAL A 290 -12.59 -1.11 -29.48
N ILE A 291 -11.58 -1.72 -30.11
CA ILE A 291 -10.76 -2.77 -29.49
C ILE A 291 -10.04 -2.21 -28.26
N TYR A 292 -9.44 -1.02 -28.35
CA TYR A 292 -8.78 -0.38 -27.22
C TYR A 292 -9.75 -0.13 -26.06
N SER A 293 -10.96 0.33 -26.34
CA SER A 293 -12.01 0.55 -25.34
C SER A 293 -12.40 -0.75 -24.63
N LEU A 294 -12.58 -1.84 -25.39
CA LEU A 294 -12.91 -3.18 -24.84
C LEU A 294 -11.78 -3.72 -23.97
N VAL A 295 -10.52 -3.58 -24.39
CA VAL A 295 -9.36 -4.01 -23.60
C VAL A 295 -9.23 -3.19 -22.31
N SER A 296 -9.47 -1.89 -22.39
CA SER A 296 -9.44 -0.99 -21.22
C SER A 296 -10.56 -1.34 -20.23
N PHE A 297 -11.75 -1.65 -20.73
CA PHE A 297 -12.87 -2.14 -19.92
C PHE A 297 -12.53 -3.47 -19.24
N TRP A 298 -12.00 -4.43 -19.98
CA TRP A 298 -11.59 -5.71 -19.42
C TRP A 298 -10.51 -5.56 -18.33
N ARG A 299 -9.53 -4.66 -18.55
CA ARG A 299 -8.52 -4.31 -17.53
C ARG A 299 -9.14 -3.68 -16.29
N ALA A 300 -10.12 -2.79 -16.45
CA ALA A 300 -10.83 -2.16 -15.34
C ALA A 300 -11.63 -3.19 -14.53
N ILE A 301 -12.34 -4.13 -15.20
CA ILE A 301 -13.06 -5.24 -14.54
C ILE A 301 -12.08 -6.15 -13.80
N ASN A 302 -10.96 -6.52 -14.39
CA ASN A 302 -9.96 -7.35 -13.75
C ASN A 302 -9.32 -6.65 -12.54
N LYS A 303 -9.11 -5.35 -12.61
CA LYS A 303 -8.64 -4.56 -11.46
C LYS A 303 -9.66 -4.56 -10.31
N LEU A 304 -10.95 -4.41 -10.64
CA LEU A 304 -12.04 -4.53 -9.67
C LEU A 304 -12.14 -5.95 -9.09
N HIS A 305 -11.93 -6.97 -9.92
CA HIS A 305 -11.93 -8.36 -9.47
C HIS A 305 -10.76 -8.66 -8.54
N ARG A 306 -9.56 -8.16 -8.84
CA ARG A 306 -8.38 -8.28 -7.95
C ARG A 306 -8.59 -7.56 -6.62
N SER A 307 -9.18 -6.36 -6.64
CA SER A 307 -9.52 -5.65 -5.39
C SER A 307 -10.52 -6.43 -4.54
N ARG A 308 -11.38 -7.25 -5.16
CA ARG A 308 -12.27 -8.19 -4.48
C ARG A 308 -11.54 -9.34 -3.79
N ILE A 309 -10.50 -9.89 -4.44
CA ILE A 309 -9.68 -10.96 -3.86
C ILE A 309 -8.96 -10.42 -2.62
N ASP A 310 -8.50 -9.17 -2.68
CA ASP A 310 -7.93 -8.50 -1.51
C ASP A 310 -8.97 -8.31 -0.39
N ILE A 311 -10.22 -8.02 -0.72
CA ILE A 311 -11.33 -7.97 0.25
C ILE A 311 -11.54 -9.33 0.92
N HIS A 312 -11.48 -10.43 0.17
CA HIS A 312 -11.58 -11.78 0.75
C HIS A 312 -10.38 -12.14 1.64
N ARG A 313 -9.17 -11.67 1.33
CA ARG A 313 -7.99 -11.83 2.19
C ARG A 313 -8.11 -11.07 3.50
N PHE A 314 -8.75 -9.88 3.51
CA PHE A 314 -9.08 -9.15 4.74
C PHE A 314 -10.18 -9.80 5.58
N ARG A 315 -10.86 -10.80 5.02
CA ARG A 315 -11.91 -11.60 5.66
C ARG A 315 -11.35 -12.80 6.40
N SER A 316 -10.22 -12.70 7.04
CA SER A 316 -9.84 -13.81 7.92
C SER A 316 -10.86 -13.90 9.04
N TYR A 317 -11.49 -15.07 9.14
CA TYR A 317 -12.39 -15.40 10.24
C TYR A 317 -11.77 -15.09 11.61
N GLY A 318 -10.45 -15.26 11.73
CA GLY A 318 -9.70 -14.95 12.94
C GLY A 318 -9.80 -13.49 13.40
N THR A 319 -9.76 -12.51 12.50
CA THR A 319 -9.90 -11.08 12.90
C THR A 319 -11.32 -10.77 13.38
N ILE A 320 -12.34 -11.35 12.74
CA ILE A 320 -13.74 -11.17 13.13
C ILE A 320 -13.97 -11.82 14.50
N GLU A 321 -13.43 -13.01 14.71
CA GLU A 321 -13.49 -13.74 15.98
C GLU A 321 -12.71 -13.01 17.07
N TYR A 322 -11.52 -12.49 16.77
CA TYR A 322 -10.72 -11.64 17.65
C TYR A 322 -11.50 -10.43 18.18
N VAL A 323 -12.24 -9.74 17.30
CA VAL A 323 -13.04 -8.59 17.71
C VAL A 323 -14.32 -9.01 18.43
N LYS A 324 -15.01 -10.08 17.98
CA LYS A 324 -16.24 -10.61 18.60
C LYS A 324 -16.03 -11.14 20.00
N GLU A 325 -15.02 -11.97 20.22
CA GLU A 325 -14.73 -12.52 21.57
C GLU A 325 -14.56 -11.42 22.61
N ARG A 326 -14.14 -10.21 22.20
CA ARG A 326 -13.96 -9.07 23.06
C ARG A 326 -15.20 -8.17 23.16
N GLN A 327 -16.14 -8.32 22.24
CA GLN A 327 -17.44 -7.66 22.33
C GLN A 327 -18.39 -8.37 23.31
N ASP A 328 -18.26 -9.71 23.43
CA ASP A 328 -19.20 -10.52 24.20
C ASP A 328 -18.75 -10.75 25.66
N LYS A 329 -17.46 -10.49 25.99
CA LYS A 329 -17.00 -10.53 27.38
C LYS A 329 -17.48 -9.29 28.15
N THR A 330 -18.61 -9.43 28.80
CA THR A 330 -19.02 -8.52 29.90
C THR A 330 -17.94 -8.58 30.97
N TRP A 331 -17.50 -7.41 31.43
CA TRP A 331 -16.61 -7.28 32.57
C TRP A 331 -17.23 -7.95 33.79
N VAL A 332 -16.67 -9.03 34.23
CA VAL A 332 -16.83 -9.47 35.62
C VAL A 332 -15.93 -8.56 36.45
N ARG A 333 -16.56 -7.70 37.26
CA ARG A 333 -15.89 -6.83 38.22
C ARG A 333 -15.11 -7.64 39.25
#